data_7e7761aba897933fcecb9bf8dfca94eb
#
_entry.id   7e7761aba897933fcecb9bf8dfca94eb
#
_cell.length_a   1.000
_cell.length_b   1.000
_cell.length_c   1.000
_cell.angle_alpha   90.00
_cell.angle_beta   90.00
_cell.angle_gamma   90.00
#
_symmetry.space_group_name_H-M   'P 1'
#
loop_
_entity.id
_entity.type
_entity.pdbx_description
1 polymer ?
#
loop_
_entity_poly.entity_id
_entity_poly.type
_entity_poly.pdbx_seq_one_letter_code
_entity_poly.pdbx_strand_id
1 'polypeptide(L)'
;MTDTIKPHPITDTHAFAPLATHGRFPYRPITDSDTFRWPGGASLAVYLGFNIEHFAFGTGLGAALGPLSPEPDVLNYSWREYGNRVGVWRCLELFDQLEMPAGVVINTSLYDHCPDVIDACVARGDELIGHGHTNSQRQSTLGEEAERALLQHCSERIAAHTGKAPAGWLSPWISESHATPDLLAETGYRYTLNWCHDDRPVRMATRGAPLWSIPYPQELNDIPMIIGRQLDGRDFADMIIDQFDEMREQASTGRNPQALVMGIALHPYLVGQPYRLRHLRRALRHIVAARAQGDVWVTTPGAIAEHMDAMEKAGNVKA
;
A
#
# COMPACT_ATOMS: atom_id res chain seq x y z
N MET A 1 -3.74 0.18 -46.30
CA MET A 1 -3.39 1.61 -46.35
C MET A 1 -2.84 1.95 -44.97
N THR A 2 -1.53 2.06 -44.87
CA THR A 2 -0.85 2.45 -43.65
C THR A 2 -0.84 3.96 -43.59
N ASP A 3 -1.70 4.55 -42.71
CA ASP A 3 -1.63 5.96 -42.40
C ASP A 3 -0.30 6.24 -41.67
N THR A 4 0.63 6.78 -42.39
CA THR A 4 1.86 7.35 -41.85
C THR A 4 1.51 8.61 -41.08
N ILE A 5 1.50 8.53 -39.76
CA ILE A 5 1.40 9.67 -38.86
C ILE A 5 2.59 10.59 -39.18
N LYS A 6 2.32 11.71 -39.84
CA LYS A 6 3.34 12.74 -40.08
C LYS A 6 3.60 13.43 -38.72
N PRO A 7 4.86 13.54 -38.30
CA PRO A 7 5.17 14.29 -37.09
C PRO A 7 4.75 15.75 -37.29
N HIS A 8 3.93 16.28 -36.38
CA HIS A 8 3.62 17.71 -36.35
C HIS A 8 4.94 18.48 -36.07
N PRO A 9 5.27 19.52 -36.86
CA PRO A 9 6.40 20.37 -36.50
C PRO A 9 6.13 21.06 -35.17
N ILE A 10 7.06 20.97 -34.22
CA ILE A 10 7.02 21.72 -32.98
C ILE A 10 7.31 23.18 -33.35
N THR A 11 6.26 23.97 -33.51
CA THR A 11 6.35 25.39 -33.88
C THR A 11 6.16 26.33 -32.68
N ASP A 12 5.86 25.78 -31.49
CA ASP A 12 5.62 26.57 -30.28
C ASP A 12 6.90 26.70 -29.46
N THR A 13 7.32 27.94 -29.19
CA THR A 13 8.44 28.26 -28.30
C THR A 13 8.19 27.79 -26.85
N HIS A 14 6.95 27.52 -26.45
CA HIS A 14 6.57 26.88 -25.20
C HIS A 14 6.86 25.37 -25.14
N ALA A 15 7.14 24.73 -26.28
CA ALA A 15 7.43 23.30 -26.38
C ALA A 15 8.67 22.87 -25.55
N PHE A 16 9.53 23.78 -25.17
CA PHE A 16 10.73 23.55 -24.35
C PHE A 16 10.62 24.10 -22.92
N ALA A 17 9.44 24.56 -22.53
CA ALA A 17 9.22 24.96 -21.14
C ALA A 17 9.30 23.72 -20.23
N PRO A 18 9.78 23.90 -18.96
CA PRO A 18 9.73 22.80 -17.99
C PRO A 18 8.34 22.24 -17.86
N LEU A 19 8.22 20.90 -17.81
CA LEU A 19 6.95 20.25 -17.62
C LEU A 19 6.40 20.55 -16.20
N ALA A 20 5.07 20.62 -16.10
CA ALA A 20 4.41 20.70 -14.80
C ALA A 20 4.74 19.48 -13.96
N THR A 21 4.99 19.68 -12.68
CA THR A 21 5.25 18.63 -11.69
C THR A 21 4.18 18.64 -10.60
N HIS A 22 4.15 17.59 -9.78
CA HIS A 22 3.22 17.51 -8.64
C HIS A 22 3.58 18.47 -7.49
N GLY A 23 4.83 19.00 -7.43
CA GLY A 23 5.28 19.98 -6.42
C GLY A 23 5.39 19.46 -4.98
N ARG A 24 5.27 18.15 -4.74
CA ARG A 24 5.27 17.56 -3.39
C ARG A 24 6.66 17.24 -2.85
N PHE A 25 7.58 16.89 -3.72
CA PHE A 25 8.98 16.61 -3.42
C PHE A 25 9.84 16.80 -4.68
N PRO A 26 11.12 17.17 -4.54
CA PRO A 26 12.04 17.27 -5.68
C PRO A 26 12.46 15.89 -6.17
N TYR A 27 12.94 15.81 -7.42
CA TYR A 27 13.65 14.63 -7.89
C TYR A 27 14.92 14.41 -7.09
N ARG A 28 15.06 13.22 -6.52
CA ARG A 28 16.27 12.79 -5.81
C ARG A 28 16.53 11.32 -6.18
N PRO A 29 17.62 11.03 -6.91
CA PRO A 29 17.90 9.64 -7.30
C PRO A 29 18.30 8.79 -6.10
N ILE A 30 18.09 7.47 -6.21
CA ILE A 30 18.45 6.51 -5.16
C ILE A 30 19.94 6.57 -4.80
N THR A 31 20.80 7.01 -5.73
CA THR A 31 22.25 7.18 -5.52
C THR A 31 22.61 8.39 -4.68
N ASP A 32 21.68 9.31 -4.44
CA ASP A 32 21.82 10.48 -3.57
C ASP A 32 20.89 10.37 -2.38
N SER A 33 21.25 9.58 -1.38
CA SER A 33 20.42 9.31 -0.22
C SER A 33 21.18 9.44 1.09
N ASP A 34 20.42 9.72 2.14
CA ASP A 34 20.96 9.70 3.50
C ASP A 34 21.25 8.25 3.91
N THR A 35 22.38 8.01 4.56
CA THR A 35 22.74 6.69 5.07
C THR A 35 22.19 6.53 6.49
N PHE A 36 21.27 5.60 6.67
CA PHE A 36 20.76 5.20 7.97
C PHE A 36 20.50 3.68 7.97
N ARG A 37 20.09 3.13 9.10
CA ARG A 37 19.69 1.73 9.25
C ARG A 37 18.34 1.66 9.96
N TRP A 38 17.60 0.62 9.64
CA TRP A 38 16.39 0.27 10.36
C TRP A 38 16.69 -0.22 11.78
N PRO A 39 15.72 -0.35 12.67
CA PRO A 39 15.89 -0.90 14.00
C PRO A 39 16.68 -2.20 14.00
N GLY A 40 17.56 -2.38 15.00
CA GLY A 40 18.45 -3.55 15.08
C GLY A 40 19.61 -3.54 14.08
N GLY A 41 19.82 -2.46 13.31
CA GLY A 41 20.86 -2.38 12.29
C GLY A 41 20.46 -2.98 10.94
N ALA A 42 19.18 -3.34 10.77
CA ALA A 42 18.67 -3.91 9.54
C ALA A 42 18.82 -2.95 8.33
N SER A 43 19.04 -3.52 7.17
CA SER A 43 19.16 -2.78 5.91
C SER A 43 17.89 -2.81 5.07
N LEU A 44 17.02 -3.81 5.25
CA LEU A 44 15.76 -3.96 4.54
C LEU A 44 14.59 -4.03 5.52
N ALA A 45 13.64 -3.11 5.40
CA ALA A 45 12.33 -3.21 6.04
C ALA A 45 11.36 -3.91 5.10
N VAL A 46 10.62 -4.91 5.60
CA VAL A 46 9.59 -5.62 4.83
C VAL A 46 8.25 -5.53 5.54
N TYR A 47 7.21 -5.14 4.81
CA TYR A 47 5.86 -5.09 5.37
C TYR A 47 4.82 -5.74 4.45
N LEU A 48 3.74 -6.22 5.05
CA LEU A 48 2.54 -6.67 4.34
C LEU A 48 1.51 -5.53 4.33
N GLY A 49 1.08 -5.10 3.14
CA GLY A 49 -0.11 -4.27 2.96
C GLY A 49 -1.31 -5.20 2.68
N PHE A 50 -2.09 -5.51 3.71
CA PHE A 50 -3.19 -6.45 3.61
C PHE A 50 -4.52 -5.72 3.44
N ASN A 51 -5.05 -5.74 2.22
CA ASN A 51 -6.21 -4.95 1.81
C ASN A 51 -7.51 -5.73 2.05
N ILE A 52 -8.29 -5.31 3.03
CA ILE A 52 -9.61 -5.86 3.32
C ILE A 52 -10.65 -4.85 2.82
N GLU A 53 -11.23 -5.15 1.68
CA GLU A 53 -12.10 -4.24 0.95
C GLU A 53 -13.56 -4.64 1.02
N HIS A 54 -14.45 -3.64 1.05
CA HIS A 54 -15.89 -3.81 0.99
C HIS A 54 -16.50 -3.01 -0.15
N PHE A 55 -17.33 -3.67 -0.94
CA PHE A 55 -18.02 -3.13 -2.11
C PHE A 55 -19.52 -3.19 -1.90
N ALA A 56 -20.23 -2.13 -2.32
CA ALA A 56 -21.68 -2.15 -2.34
C ALA A 56 -22.20 -3.14 -3.42
N PHE A 57 -23.28 -3.85 -3.11
CA PHE A 57 -23.95 -4.68 -4.10
C PHE A 57 -24.90 -3.85 -4.97
N GLY A 58 -24.67 -3.87 -6.28
CA GLY A 58 -25.55 -3.24 -7.28
C GLY A 58 -25.47 -1.72 -7.35
N THR A 59 -24.53 -1.05 -6.66
CA THR A 59 -24.35 0.41 -6.72
C THR A 59 -22.89 0.81 -6.64
N GLY A 60 -22.55 1.97 -7.23
CA GLY A 60 -21.18 2.48 -7.20
C GLY A 60 -20.22 1.70 -8.10
N LEU A 61 -18.92 1.86 -7.85
CA LEU A 61 -17.90 1.11 -8.57
C LEU A 61 -17.98 -0.36 -8.18
N GLY A 62 -18.10 -1.21 -9.17
CA GLY A 62 -17.99 -2.65 -9.02
C GLY A 62 -16.54 -3.12 -9.11
N ALA A 63 -16.27 -4.24 -8.50
CA ALA A 63 -14.99 -4.92 -8.58
C ALA A 63 -14.95 -5.84 -9.81
N ALA A 64 -14.71 -5.31 -10.97
CA ALA A 64 -14.57 -6.12 -12.18
C ALA A 64 -13.29 -6.97 -12.13
N LEU A 65 -13.38 -8.13 -11.48
CA LEU A 65 -12.28 -9.11 -11.38
C LEU A 65 -12.34 -10.14 -12.50
N GLY A 66 -13.50 -10.38 -13.04
CA GLY A 66 -13.78 -11.31 -14.13
C GLY A 66 -14.39 -10.59 -15.33
N PRO A 67 -14.70 -11.35 -16.40
CA PRO A 67 -15.42 -10.81 -17.54
C PRO A 67 -16.75 -10.20 -17.11
N LEU A 68 -17.27 -9.28 -17.94
CA LEU A 68 -18.55 -8.61 -17.71
C LEU A 68 -19.63 -9.62 -17.30
N SER A 69 -20.13 -9.43 -16.10
CA SER A 69 -21.24 -10.19 -15.54
C SER A 69 -22.54 -9.45 -15.83
N PRO A 70 -23.66 -10.16 -16.14
CA PRO A 70 -24.96 -9.50 -16.23
C PRO A 70 -25.34 -8.90 -14.88
N GLU A 71 -26.14 -7.83 -14.93
CA GLU A 71 -26.70 -7.22 -13.71
C GLU A 71 -27.82 -8.08 -13.11
N PRO A 72 -27.88 -8.24 -11.79
CA PRO A 72 -26.88 -7.77 -10.81
C PRO A 72 -25.59 -8.58 -10.87
N ASP A 73 -24.42 -7.92 -10.70
CA ASP A 73 -23.09 -8.56 -10.79
C ASP A 73 -22.80 -9.44 -9.57
N VAL A 74 -23.41 -10.61 -9.56
CA VAL A 74 -23.24 -11.61 -8.50
C VAL A 74 -21.84 -12.22 -8.51
N LEU A 75 -21.25 -12.42 -9.69
CA LEU A 75 -19.96 -13.09 -9.84
C LEU A 75 -18.84 -12.30 -9.13
N ASN A 76 -18.64 -11.04 -9.51
CA ASN A 76 -17.55 -10.23 -8.94
C ASN A 76 -17.82 -9.89 -7.47
N TYR A 77 -19.07 -9.58 -7.10
CA TYR A 77 -19.42 -9.34 -5.72
C TYR A 77 -19.14 -10.55 -4.83
N SER A 78 -19.64 -11.73 -5.19
CA SER A 78 -19.43 -12.95 -4.39
C SER A 78 -17.95 -13.38 -4.32
N TRP A 79 -17.18 -13.12 -5.35
CA TRP A 79 -15.73 -13.37 -5.32
C TRP A 79 -15.05 -12.47 -4.28
N ARG A 80 -15.41 -11.19 -4.20
CA ARG A 80 -14.93 -10.27 -3.16
C ARG A 80 -15.36 -10.72 -1.77
N GLU A 81 -16.65 -11.09 -1.62
CA GLU A 81 -17.19 -11.62 -0.36
C GLU A 81 -16.45 -12.88 0.12
N TYR A 82 -16.01 -13.75 -0.77
CA TYR A 82 -15.15 -14.87 -0.40
C TYR A 82 -13.90 -14.41 0.36
N GLY A 83 -13.33 -13.28 -0.01
CA GLY A 83 -12.21 -12.67 0.70
C GLY A 83 -12.54 -12.42 2.17
N ASN A 84 -13.64 -11.70 2.43
CA ASN A 84 -14.05 -11.32 3.78
C ASN A 84 -14.58 -12.49 4.61
N ARG A 85 -15.17 -13.50 3.96
CA ARG A 85 -15.77 -14.66 4.64
C ARG A 85 -14.80 -15.82 4.89
N VAL A 86 -13.80 -16.01 4.03
CA VAL A 86 -12.94 -17.20 4.03
C VAL A 86 -11.46 -16.83 3.89
N GLY A 87 -11.12 -16.05 2.86
CA GLY A 87 -9.73 -15.77 2.50
C GLY A 87 -8.96 -15.05 3.59
N VAL A 88 -9.58 -14.07 4.24
CA VAL A 88 -8.99 -13.29 5.33
C VAL A 88 -8.53 -14.18 6.47
N TRP A 89 -9.36 -15.11 6.92
CA TRP A 89 -9.05 -16.00 8.05
C TRP A 89 -7.87 -16.91 7.77
N ARG A 90 -7.75 -17.41 6.54
CA ARG A 90 -6.59 -18.21 6.12
C ARG A 90 -5.32 -17.40 6.05
N CYS A 91 -5.41 -16.14 5.63
CA CYS A 91 -4.26 -15.25 5.60
C CYS A 91 -3.81 -14.89 7.03
N LEU A 92 -4.73 -14.52 7.92
CA LEU A 92 -4.42 -14.22 9.32
C LEU A 92 -3.77 -15.42 10.02
N GLU A 93 -4.32 -16.65 9.84
CA GLU A 93 -3.69 -17.86 10.36
C GLU A 93 -2.27 -18.07 9.82
N LEU A 94 -2.02 -17.78 8.54
CA LEU A 94 -0.68 -17.85 7.96
C LEU A 94 0.26 -16.82 8.59
N PHE A 95 -0.22 -15.59 8.77
CA PHE A 95 0.58 -14.51 9.38
C PHE A 95 0.90 -14.82 10.84
N ASP A 96 -0.04 -15.42 11.60
CA ASP A 96 0.19 -15.92 12.96
C ASP A 96 1.28 -16.99 13.01
N GLN A 97 1.16 -18.01 12.15
CA GLN A 97 2.16 -19.09 12.07
C GLN A 97 3.57 -18.59 11.76
N LEU A 98 3.70 -17.44 11.11
CA LEU A 98 4.96 -16.84 10.72
C LEU A 98 5.36 -15.65 11.62
N GLU A 99 4.55 -15.32 12.61
CA GLU A 99 4.75 -14.16 13.49
C GLU A 99 5.01 -12.87 12.67
N MET A 100 4.27 -12.70 11.56
CA MET A 100 4.35 -11.52 10.70
C MET A 100 3.25 -10.52 11.05
N PRO A 101 3.60 -9.29 11.45
CA PRO A 101 2.63 -8.21 11.56
C PRO A 101 2.16 -7.78 10.16
N ALA A 102 0.98 -7.20 10.08
CA ALA A 102 0.45 -6.63 8.85
C ALA A 102 0.01 -5.17 9.03
N GLY A 103 0.20 -4.36 7.99
CA GLY A 103 -0.52 -3.11 7.81
C GLY A 103 -1.84 -3.45 7.12
N VAL A 104 -2.92 -3.45 7.89
CA VAL A 104 -4.25 -3.86 7.41
C VAL A 104 -4.99 -2.64 6.91
N VAL A 105 -5.18 -2.58 5.60
CA VAL A 105 -5.85 -1.50 4.88
C VAL A 105 -7.34 -1.79 4.84
N ILE A 106 -8.17 -0.95 5.50
CA ILE A 106 -9.59 -1.24 5.73
C ILE A 106 -10.54 -0.14 5.25
N ASN A 107 -11.65 -0.55 4.65
CA ASN A 107 -12.83 0.32 4.52
C ASN A 107 -13.60 0.37 5.83
N THR A 108 -14.09 1.55 6.24
CA THR A 108 -14.84 1.68 7.50
C THR A 108 -16.23 1.04 7.48
N SER A 109 -16.78 0.74 6.31
CA SER A 109 -18.01 -0.05 6.19
C SER A 109 -17.87 -1.51 6.65
N LEU A 110 -16.63 -2.01 6.81
CA LEU A 110 -16.38 -3.35 7.38
C LEU A 110 -16.82 -3.48 8.83
N TYR A 111 -16.82 -2.37 9.59
CA TYR A 111 -17.33 -2.36 10.97
C TYR A 111 -18.82 -2.71 11.09
N ASP A 112 -19.57 -2.49 10.00
CA ASP A 112 -20.99 -2.80 9.95
C ASP A 112 -21.25 -4.13 9.20
N HIS A 113 -20.35 -4.54 8.31
CA HIS A 113 -20.51 -5.73 7.46
C HIS A 113 -19.90 -7.00 8.07
N CYS A 114 -18.66 -6.94 8.55
CA CYS A 114 -17.94 -8.07 9.14
C CYS A 114 -16.99 -7.61 10.26
N PRO A 115 -17.54 -7.11 11.40
CA PRO A 115 -16.74 -6.59 12.52
C PRO A 115 -15.75 -7.60 13.08
N ASP A 116 -16.09 -8.90 13.10
CA ASP A 116 -15.23 -9.97 13.59
C ASP A 116 -13.86 -10.00 12.90
N VAL A 117 -13.79 -9.60 11.63
CA VAL A 117 -12.54 -9.53 10.88
C VAL A 117 -11.64 -8.42 11.43
N ILE A 118 -12.23 -7.27 11.74
CA ILE A 118 -11.48 -6.14 12.33
C ILE A 118 -11.03 -6.48 13.74
N ASP A 119 -11.91 -7.10 14.54
CA ASP A 119 -11.59 -7.56 15.89
C ASP A 119 -10.40 -8.53 15.89
N ALA A 120 -10.37 -9.46 14.94
CA ALA A 120 -9.26 -10.39 14.79
C ALA A 120 -7.94 -9.67 14.46
N CYS A 121 -7.95 -8.69 13.55
CA CYS A 121 -6.76 -7.90 13.22
C CYS A 121 -6.25 -7.10 14.43
N VAL A 122 -7.17 -6.47 15.18
CA VAL A 122 -6.84 -5.74 16.40
C VAL A 122 -6.26 -6.66 17.48
N ALA A 123 -6.87 -7.82 17.69
CA ALA A 123 -6.40 -8.81 18.67
C ALA A 123 -5.00 -9.35 18.34
N ARG A 124 -4.63 -9.40 17.05
CA ARG A 124 -3.28 -9.76 16.58
C ARG A 124 -2.26 -8.64 16.82
N GLY A 125 -2.71 -7.40 17.07
CA GLY A 125 -1.85 -6.23 17.14
C GLY A 125 -1.43 -5.68 15.78
N ASP A 126 -2.17 -5.99 14.73
CA ASP A 126 -1.96 -5.45 13.39
C ASP A 126 -2.25 -3.94 13.35
N GLU A 127 -1.54 -3.23 12.48
CA GLU A 127 -1.80 -1.83 12.26
C GLU A 127 -3.03 -1.64 11.36
N LEU A 128 -4.02 -0.84 11.79
CA LEU A 128 -5.14 -0.46 10.93
C LEU A 128 -4.83 0.82 10.16
N ILE A 129 -5.00 0.78 8.83
CA ILE A 129 -4.73 1.85 7.87
C ILE A 129 -6.05 2.25 7.21
N GLY A 130 -6.37 3.55 7.19
CA GLY A 130 -7.59 4.04 6.57
C GLY A 130 -7.61 3.85 5.05
N HIS A 131 -8.78 3.40 4.53
CA HIS A 131 -8.98 3.12 3.09
C HIS A 131 -10.38 3.56 2.62
N GLY A 132 -10.81 4.75 3.04
CA GLY A 132 -12.15 5.23 2.71
C GLY A 132 -13.27 4.46 3.43
N HIS A 133 -14.49 4.85 3.10
CA HIS A 133 -15.68 4.15 3.63
C HIS A 133 -15.94 2.84 2.88
N THR A 134 -15.80 2.85 1.57
CA THR A 134 -16.03 1.70 0.68
C THR A 134 -15.16 1.81 -0.57
N ASN A 135 -14.83 0.67 -1.19
CA ASN A 135 -14.18 0.65 -2.49
C ASN A 135 -15.16 0.86 -3.68
N SER A 136 -16.45 1.05 -3.41
CA SER A 136 -17.42 1.45 -4.43
C SER A 136 -17.37 2.94 -4.81
N GLN A 137 -16.44 3.70 -4.22
CA GLN A 137 -16.23 5.12 -4.50
C GLN A 137 -14.76 5.45 -4.68
N ARG A 138 -14.44 6.27 -5.69
CA ARG A 138 -13.09 6.84 -5.83
C ARG A 138 -12.98 8.15 -5.09
N GLN A 139 -11.94 8.30 -4.29
CA GLN A 139 -11.67 9.52 -3.53
C GLN A 139 -11.43 10.74 -4.43
N SER A 140 -10.70 10.58 -5.53
CA SER A 140 -10.39 11.66 -6.50
C SER A 140 -11.60 12.32 -7.15
N THR A 141 -12.80 11.73 -7.03
CA THR A 141 -14.03 12.30 -7.56
C THR A 141 -14.74 13.23 -6.58
N LEU A 142 -14.25 13.31 -5.35
CA LEU A 142 -14.80 14.17 -4.31
C LEU A 142 -14.26 15.60 -4.42
N GLY A 143 -15.08 16.58 -4.06
CA GLY A 143 -14.59 17.94 -3.78
C GLY A 143 -13.84 17.96 -2.43
N GLU A 144 -12.99 18.97 -2.23
CA GLU A 144 -12.08 19.05 -1.07
C GLU A 144 -12.81 18.96 0.28
N GLU A 145 -13.98 19.57 0.43
CA GLU A 145 -14.77 19.50 1.66
C GLU A 145 -15.29 18.08 1.93
N ALA A 146 -15.83 17.42 0.91
CA ALA A 146 -16.33 16.06 1.03
C ALA A 146 -15.20 15.04 1.27
N GLU A 147 -14.04 15.25 0.65
CA GLU A 147 -12.85 14.45 0.88
C GLU A 147 -12.34 14.60 2.32
N ARG A 148 -12.27 15.82 2.83
CA ARG A 148 -11.93 16.11 4.23
C ARG A 148 -12.87 15.37 5.20
N ALA A 149 -14.18 15.47 4.94
CA ALA A 149 -15.19 14.80 5.76
C ALA A 149 -15.04 13.28 5.73
N LEU A 150 -14.69 12.70 4.58
CA LEU A 150 -14.39 11.26 4.46
C LEU A 150 -13.19 10.85 5.30
N LEU A 151 -12.09 11.62 5.25
CA LEU A 151 -10.87 11.34 6.01
C LEU A 151 -11.12 11.41 7.52
N GLN A 152 -11.85 12.44 7.96
CA GLN A 152 -12.25 12.60 9.37
C GLN A 152 -13.15 11.46 9.83
N HIS A 153 -14.20 11.12 9.06
CA HIS A 153 -15.09 10.00 9.35
C HIS A 153 -14.31 8.68 9.52
N CYS A 154 -13.38 8.38 8.61
CA CYS A 154 -12.58 7.17 8.70
C CYS A 154 -11.68 7.16 9.94
N SER A 155 -11.05 8.29 10.25
CA SER A 155 -10.21 8.44 11.43
C SER A 155 -11.00 8.24 12.72
N GLU A 156 -12.16 8.89 12.84
CA GLU A 156 -13.06 8.79 13.99
C GLU A 156 -13.61 7.36 14.18
N ARG A 157 -14.02 6.71 13.08
CA ARG A 157 -14.57 5.36 13.13
C ARG A 157 -13.54 4.34 13.61
N ILE A 158 -12.29 4.44 13.10
CA ILE A 158 -11.19 3.58 13.53
C ILE A 158 -10.83 3.88 14.99
N ALA A 159 -10.71 5.17 15.37
CA ALA A 159 -10.39 5.57 16.72
C ALA A 159 -11.44 5.11 17.74
N ALA A 160 -12.71 5.19 17.40
CA ALA A 160 -13.81 4.74 18.26
C ALA A 160 -13.73 3.25 18.60
N HIS A 161 -13.19 2.44 17.69
CA HIS A 161 -13.05 1.00 17.88
C HIS A 161 -11.74 0.60 18.59
N THR A 162 -10.63 1.25 18.22
CA THR A 162 -9.27 0.88 18.65
C THR A 162 -8.74 1.74 19.80
N GLY A 163 -9.40 2.87 20.09
CA GLY A 163 -8.87 3.89 21.02
C GLY A 163 -7.78 4.76 20.43
N LYS A 164 -7.36 4.56 19.17
CA LYS A 164 -6.29 5.30 18.49
C LYS A 164 -6.66 5.62 17.05
N ALA A 165 -6.47 6.87 16.63
CA ALA A 165 -6.61 7.26 15.22
C ALA A 165 -5.56 6.56 14.35
N PRO A 166 -5.90 6.18 13.10
CA PRO A 166 -4.94 5.60 12.17
C PRO A 166 -3.86 6.62 11.81
N ALA A 167 -2.61 6.18 11.75
CA ALA A 167 -1.50 7.02 11.32
C ALA A 167 -1.39 7.07 9.79
N GLY A 168 -1.86 6.06 9.09
CA GLY A 168 -1.67 5.85 7.67
C GLY A 168 -2.94 5.84 6.85
N TRP A 169 -2.77 6.15 5.56
CA TRP A 169 -3.81 6.19 4.57
C TRP A 169 -3.38 5.54 3.25
N LEU A 170 -4.27 4.76 2.66
CA LEU A 170 -4.25 4.34 1.26
C LEU A 170 -5.59 4.73 0.63
N SER A 171 -5.58 5.56 -0.39
CA SER A 171 -6.83 5.94 -1.08
C SER A 171 -7.43 4.74 -1.82
N PRO A 172 -8.75 4.53 -1.77
CA PRO A 172 -9.41 3.51 -2.60
C PRO A 172 -9.01 3.66 -4.07
N TRP A 173 -8.61 2.56 -4.71
CA TRP A 173 -8.07 2.53 -6.09
C TRP A 173 -6.76 3.31 -6.28
N ILE A 174 -6.04 3.63 -5.22
CA ILE A 174 -4.90 4.57 -5.24
C ILE A 174 -5.30 5.89 -5.95
N SER A 175 -6.54 6.32 -5.74
CA SER A 175 -7.16 7.45 -6.40
C SER A 175 -7.17 8.65 -5.47
N GLU A 176 -6.25 9.60 -5.69
CA GLU A 176 -6.20 10.82 -4.90
C GLU A 176 -6.52 12.07 -5.74
N SER A 177 -6.98 13.14 -5.08
CA SER A 177 -7.08 14.48 -5.63
C SER A 177 -5.77 15.23 -5.46
N HIS A 178 -5.64 16.41 -6.09
CA HIS A 178 -4.48 17.29 -5.84
C HIS A 178 -4.38 17.72 -4.37
N ALA A 179 -5.50 17.77 -3.64
CA ALA A 179 -5.55 18.20 -2.25
C ALA A 179 -5.32 17.05 -1.26
N THR A 180 -5.40 15.79 -1.67
CA THR A 180 -5.32 14.64 -0.76
C THR A 180 -4.13 14.69 0.21
N PRO A 181 -2.88 14.95 -0.21
CA PRO A 181 -1.77 15.01 0.74
C PRO A 181 -1.92 16.11 1.79
N ASP A 182 -2.47 17.26 1.40
CA ASP A 182 -2.73 18.37 2.31
C ASP A 182 -3.80 18.01 3.33
N LEU A 183 -4.91 17.41 2.86
CA LEU A 183 -6.03 16.99 3.70
C LEU A 183 -5.64 15.89 4.67
N LEU A 184 -4.81 14.94 4.26
CA LEU A 184 -4.27 13.91 5.14
C LEU A 184 -3.49 14.53 6.31
N ALA A 185 -2.57 15.46 6.01
CA ALA A 185 -1.81 16.15 7.05
C ALA A 185 -2.70 16.98 7.97
N GLU A 186 -3.68 17.71 7.42
CA GLU A 186 -4.64 18.54 8.18
C GLU A 186 -5.58 17.71 9.06
N THR A 187 -5.89 16.46 8.69
CA THR A 187 -6.75 15.54 9.45
C THR A 187 -5.98 14.58 10.36
N GLY A 188 -4.65 14.77 10.49
CA GLY A 188 -3.82 14.09 11.48
C GLY A 188 -3.17 12.78 11.01
N TYR A 189 -3.30 12.42 9.74
CA TYR A 189 -2.52 11.32 9.19
C TYR A 189 -1.04 11.69 9.08
N ARG A 190 -0.17 10.73 9.25
CA ARG A 190 1.29 10.92 9.28
C ARG A 190 1.98 10.38 8.03
N TYR A 191 1.35 9.42 7.35
CA TYR A 191 1.89 8.85 6.12
C TYR A 191 0.80 8.43 5.14
N THR A 192 1.18 8.33 3.88
CA THR A 192 0.37 7.78 2.79
C THR A 192 1.09 6.62 2.09
N LEU A 193 0.30 5.70 1.54
CA LEU A 193 0.74 4.58 0.71
C LEU A 193 0.37 4.77 -0.77
N ASN A 194 -0.05 5.96 -1.19
CA ASN A 194 -0.57 6.19 -2.54
C ASN A 194 0.51 6.19 -3.65
N TRP A 195 1.79 6.30 -3.30
CA TRP A 195 2.86 6.54 -4.25
C TRP A 195 3.88 5.40 -4.29
N CYS A 196 4.15 4.90 -5.51
CA CYS A 196 5.11 3.79 -5.77
C CYS A 196 6.40 4.28 -6.44
N HIS A 197 6.90 5.47 -6.09
CA HIS A 197 7.93 6.20 -6.82
C HIS A 197 9.37 5.99 -6.33
N ASP A 198 9.58 5.35 -5.20
CA ASP A 198 10.90 5.11 -4.59
C ASP A 198 10.86 3.80 -3.77
N ASP A 199 12.03 3.26 -3.44
CA ASP A 199 12.20 2.15 -2.50
C ASP A 199 12.49 2.65 -1.08
N ARG A 200 12.38 3.96 -0.84
CA ARG A 200 12.61 4.63 0.45
C ARG A 200 11.43 5.51 0.81
N PRO A 201 11.18 5.75 2.11
CA PRO A 201 10.25 6.79 2.52
C PRO A 201 10.68 8.16 2.01
N VAL A 202 9.74 8.91 1.45
CA VAL A 202 9.97 10.26 0.93
C VAL A 202 9.11 11.26 1.67
N ARG A 203 9.71 12.39 2.09
CA ARG A 203 9.00 13.47 2.75
C ARG A 203 8.23 14.31 1.72
N MET A 204 6.92 14.43 1.89
CA MET A 204 6.04 15.20 1.02
C MET A 204 5.72 16.54 1.66
N ALA A 205 5.89 17.62 0.90
CA ALA A 205 5.40 18.95 1.27
C ALA A 205 3.88 19.00 1.22
N THR A 206 3.26 19.58 2.25
CA THR A 206 1.82 19.80 2.36
C THR A 206 1.56 21.24 2.84
N ARG A 207 0.29 21.66 2.81
CA ARG A 207 -0.14 22.94 3.41
C ARG A 207 0.01 22.97 4.94
N GLY A 208 0.14 21.80 5.57
CA GLY A 208 0.30 21.62 7.00
C GLY A 208 1.64 20.99 7.38
N ALA A 209 1.61 20.05 8.32
CA ALA A 209 2.79 19.26 8.67
C ALA A 209 3.19 18.35 7.51
N PRO A 210 4.50 18.18 7.24
CA PRO A 210 4.93 17.28 6.18
C PRO A 210 4.45 15.84 6.41
N LEU A 211 4.17 15.14 5.32
CA LEU A 211 3.64 13.77 5.30
C LEU A 211 4.72 12.80 4.80
N TRP A 212 4.81 11.60 5.35
CA TRP A 212 5.64 10.57 4.74
C TRP A 212 4.91 9.86 3.60
N SER A 213 5.55 9.70 2.45
CA SER A 213 5.18 8.70 1.46
C SER A 213 5.98 7.44 1.74
N ILE A 214 5.33 6.39 2.20
CA ILE A 214 5.95 5.08 2.39
C ILE A 214 5.74 4.29 1.09
N PRO A 215 6.79 3.66 0.53
CA PRO A 215 6.67 2.90 -0.71
C PRO A 215 5.56 1.84 -0.62
N TYR A 216 4.62 1.88 -1.57
CA TYR A 216 3.59 0.86 -1.74
C TYR A 216 3.72 0.24 -3.13
N PRO A 217 3.80 -1.09 -3.25
CA PRO A 217 4.22 -1.69 -4.50
C PRO A 217 3.10 -1.71 -5.55
N GLN A 218 3.48 -1.41 -6.80
CA GLN A 218 2.65 -1.68 -7.96
C GLN A 218 2.99 -3.05 -8.58
N GLU A 219 4.27 -3.46 -8.50
CA GLU A 219 4.73 -4.74 -9.05
C GLU A 219 4.49 -5.92 -8.09
N LEU A 220 4.69 -5.74 -6.78
CA LEU A 220 4.37 -6.77 -5.78
C LEU A 220 2.97 -6.56 -5.20
N ASN A 221 1.99 -6.42 -6.09
CA ASN A 221 0.56 -6.28 -5.78
C ASN A 221 -0.21 -7.37 -6.55
N ASP A 222 -0.93 -8.19 -5.82
CA ASP A 222 -1.60 -9.38 -6.39
C ASP A 222 -2.72 -9.03 -7.39
N ILE A 223 -3.38 -7.86 -7.29
CA ILE A 223 -4.39 -7.45 -8.27
C ILE A 223 -3.75 -7.20 -9.64
N PRO A 224 -2.78 -6.27 -9.83
CA PRO A 224 -2.20 -6.06 -11.15
C PRO A 224 -1.46 -7.28 -11.68
N MET A 225 -0.85 -8.10 -10.81
CA MET A 225 -0.11 -9.27 -11.28
C MET A 225 -1.02 -10.45 -11.62
N ILE A 226 -1.89 -10.86 -10.71
CA ILE A 226 -2.73 -12.06 -10.89
C ILE A 226 -3.93 -11.76 -11.81
N ILE A 227 -4.60 -10.62 -11.63
CA ILE A 227 -5.76 -10.26 -12.44
C ILE A 227 -5.33 -9.54 -13.73
N GLY A 228 -4.48 -8.52 -13.61
CA GLY A 228 -4.06 -7.70 -14.73
C GLY A 228 -3.14 -8.43 -15.70
N ARG A 229 -2.05 -9.03 -15.22
CA ARG A 229 -1.07 -9.75 -16.04
C ARG A 229 -1.36 -11.26 -16.15
N GLN A 230 -2.38 -11.76 -15.47
CA GLN A 230 -2.80 -13.17 -15.46
C GLN A 230 -1.70 -14.16 -15.00
N LEU A 231 -0.82 -13.71 -14.10
CA LEU A 231 0.17 -14.58 -13.49
C LEU A 231 -0.48 -15.56 -12.53
N ASP A 232 0.09 -16.75 -12.37
CA ASP A 232 -0.38 -17.68 -11.37
C ASP A 232 0.20 -17.36 -9.98
N GLY A 233 -0.29 -18.05 -8.94
CA GLY A 233 0.17 -17.82 -7.57
C GLY A 233 1.62 -18.24 -7.34
N ARG A 234 2.19 -19.10 -8.20
CA ARG A 234 3.60 -19.50 -8.15
C ARG A 234 4.47 -18.38 -8.66
N ASP A 235 4.14 -17.81 -9.83
CA ASP A 235 4.88 -16.71 -10.42
C ASP A 235 4.92 -15.50 -9.48
N PHE A 236 3.77 -15.16 -8.88
CA PHE A 236 3.71 -14.06 -7.90
C PHE A 236 4.58 -14.34 -6.66
N ALA A 237 4.62 -15.57 -6.16
CA ALA A 237 5.48 -15.94 -5.05
C ALA A 237 6.97 -15.93 -5.43
N ASP A 238 7.32 -16.32 -6.66
CA ASP A 238 8.69 -16.23 -7.17
C ASP A 238 9.12 -14.76 -7.31
N MET A 239 8.26 -13.87 -7.82
CA MET A 239 8.52 -12.41 -7.83
C MET A 239 8.78 -11.85 -6.43
N ILE A 240 8.02 -12.28 -5.41
CA ILE A 240 8.25 -11.83 -4.02
C ILE A 240 9.63 -12.28 -3.53
N ILE A 241 10.03 -13.52 -3.81
CA ILE A 241 11.33 -14.06 -3.40
C ILE A 241 12.48 -13.34 -4.11
N ASP A 242 12.39 -13.21 -5.44
CA ASP A 242 13.43 -12.59 -6.26
C ASP A 242 13.63 -11.10 -5.88
N GLN A 243 12.53 -10.37 -5.69
CA GLN A 243 12.57 -8.98 -5.24
C GLN A 243 13.20 -8.86 -3.84
N PHE A 244 12.83 -9.77 -2.93
CA PHE A 244 13.38 -9.79 -1.58
C PHE A 244 14.89 -10.04 -1.58
N ASP A 245 15.35 -11.06 -2.30
CA ASP A 245 16.75 -11.43 -2.34
C ASP A 245 17.59 -10.33 -2.98
N GLU A 246 17.13 -9.75 -4.10
CA GLU A 246 17.83 -8.66 -4.80
C GLU A 246 17.89 -7.39 -3.96
N MET A 247 16.77 -6.94 -3.38
CA MET A 247 16.77 -5.73 -2.53
C MET A 247 17.63 -5.91 -1.29
N ARG A 248 17.62 -7.08 -0.68
CA ARG A 248 18.44 -7.41 0.48
C ARG A 248 19.92 -7.35 0.16
N GLU A 249 20.35 -7.90 -1.00
CA GLU A 249 21.72 -7.81 -1.48
C GLU A 249 22.11 -6.35 -1.74
N GLN A 250 21.32 -5.60 -2.47
CA GLN A 250 21.57 -4.18 -2.76
C GLN A 250 21.66 -3.31 -1.50
N ALA A 251 20.78 -3.53 -0.52
CA ALA A 251 20.75 -2.79 0.73
C ALA A 251 21.99 -3.02 1.61
N SER A 252 22.65 -4.19 1.48
CA SER A 252 23.80 -4.58 2.30
C SER A 252 25.15 -4.43 1.61
N THR A 253 25.25 -4.77 0.33
CA THR A 253 26.52 -4.90 -0.42
C THR A 253 26.61 -4.00 -1.65
N GLY A 254 25.52 -3.32 -2.02
CA GLY A 254 25.47 -2.43 -3.16
C GLY A 254 26.51 -1.30 -3.11
N ARG A 255 26.79 -0.64 -4.23
CA ARG A 255 27.77 0.46 -4.32
C ARG A 255 27.48 1.58 -3.32
N ASN A 256 26.21 1.83 -3.01
CA ASN A 256 25.72 2.74 -1.98
C ASN A 256 24.72 1.99 -1.08
N PRO A 257 25.20 1.23 -0.07
CA PRO A 257 24.29 0.49 0.82
C PRO A 257 23.30 1.44 1.51
N GLN A 258 22.02 1.15 1.38
CA GLN A 258 20.95 2.02 1.89
C GLN A 258 19.92 1.22 2.66
N ALA A 259 19.18 1.90 3.52
CA ALA A 259 17.99 1.32 4.13
C ALA A 259 16.82 1.37 3.12
N LEU A 260 16.36 0.21 2.68
CA LEU A 260 15.28 0.07 1.71
C LEU A 260 13.98 -0.44 2.37
N VAL A 261 12.89 -0.25 1.68
CA VAL A 261 11.54 -0.71 2.07
C VAL A 261 10.97 -1.60 0.96
N MET A 262 10.58 -2.81 1.31
CA MET A 262 9.84 -3.72 0.45
C MET A 262 8.42 -3.88 0.97
N GLY A 263 7.44 -3.39 0.24
CA GLY A 263 6.02 -3.66 0.49
C GLY A 263 5.55 -4.86 -0.31
N ILE A 264 4.56 -5.58 0.22
CA ILE A 264 3.85 -6.66 -0.47
C ILE A 264 2.36 -6.40 -0.30
N ALA A 265 1.65 -6.09 -1.38
CA ALA A 265 0.23 -5.79 -1.36
C ALA A 265 -0.60 -7.04 -1.67
N LEU A 266 -1.48 -7.40 -0.74
CA LEU A 266 -2.25 -8.63 -0.75
C LEU A 266 -3.75 -8.36 -0.57
N HIS A 267 -4.58 -9.13 -1.28
CA HIS A 267 -6.04 -9.09 -1.16
C HIS A 267 -6.58 -10.48 -0.83
N PRO A 268 -7.36 -10.66 0.27
CA PRO A 268 -7.75 -11.97 0.77
C PRO A 268 -8.58 -12.79 -0.22
N TYR A 269 -9.35 -12.17 -1.11
CA TYR A 269 -10.11 -12.89 -2.14
C TYR A 269 -9.24 -13.51 -3.23
N LEU A 270 -8.00 -13.03 -3.39
CA LEU A 270 -7.00 -13.59 -4.32
C LEU A 270 -6.09 -14.57 -3.62
N VAL A 271 -5.23 -14.08 -2.72
CA VAL A 271 -4.19 -14.91 -2.10
C VAL A 271 -4.74 -15.87 -1.03
N GLY A 272 -5.94 -15.60 -0.50
CA GLY A 272 -6.64 -16.51 0.43
C GLY A 272 -7.25 -17.76 -0.22
N GLN A 273 -7.19 -17.89 -1.56
CA GLN A 273 -7.52 -19.13 -2.26
C GLN A 273 -6.48 -20.21 -1.90
N PRO A 274 -6.90 -21.46 -1.55
CA PRO A 274 -5.97 -22.47 -1.02
C PRO A 274 -4.74 -22.73 -1.89
N TYR A 275 -4.92 -22.78 -3.20
CA TYR A 275 -3.81 -23.06 -4.12
C TYR A 275 -2.83 -21.89 -4.22
N ARG A 276 -3.31 -20.63 -4.11
CA ARG A 276 -2.45 -19.42 -4.09
C ARG A 276 -1.80 -19.23 -2.73
N LEU A 277 -2.53 -19.46 -1.65
CA LEU A 277 -2.02 -19.35 -0.28
C LEU A 277 -0.82 -20.29 -0.04
N ARG A 278 -0.82 -21.48 -0.66
CA ARG A 278 0.31 -22.40 -0.61
C ARG A 278 1.59 -21.75 -1.13
N HIS A 279 1.50 -20.99 -2.21
CA HIS A 279 2.66 -20.32 -2.82
C HIS A 279 3.07 -19.08 -2.01
N LEU A 280 2.09 -18.27 -1.56
CA LEU A 280 2.36 -17.15 -0.65
C LEU A 280 3.08 -17.64 0.61
N ARG A 281 2.64 -18.74 1.22
CA ARG A 281 3.31 -19.35 2.37
C ARG A 281 4.78 -19.64 2.12
N ARG A 282 5.14 -20.11 0.92
CA ARG A 282 6.53 -20.36 0.53
C ARG A 282 7.34 -19.07 0.52
N ALA A 283 6.83 -18.03 -0.11
CA ALA A 283 7.50 -16.74 -0.19
C ALA A 283 7.68 -16.09 1.20
N LEU A 284 6.62 -16.05 2.02
CA LEU A 284 6.71 -15.46 3.34
C LEU A 284 7.64 -16.24 4.29
N ARG A 285 7.68 -17.58 4.19
CA ARG A 285 8.66 -18.40 4.93
C ARG A 285 10.10 -18.07 4.53
N HIS A 286 10.37 -17.81 3.26
CA HIS A 286 11.69 -17.41 2.79
C HIS A 286 12.12 -16.08 3.44
N ILE A 287 11.24 -15.09 3.47
CA ILE A 287 11.49 -13.79 4.13
C ILE A 287 11.76 -13.98 5.64
N VAL A 288 10.88 -14.73 6.32
CA VAL A 288 11.00 -14.95 7.77
C VAL A 288 12.29 -15.69 8.15
N ALA A 289 12.74 -16.63 7.32
CA ALA A 289 14.00 -17.35 7.56
C ALA A 289 15.22 -16.41 7.57
N ALA A 290 15.16 -15.29 6.88
CA ALA A 290 16.23 -14.29 6.85
C ALA A 290 16.31 -13.43 8.14
N ARG A 291 15.25 -13.37 8.96
CA ARG A 291 15.24 -12.59 10.22
C ARG A 291 16.42 -12.95 11.15
N ALA A 292 16.80 -14.22 11.19
CA ALA A 292 17.86 -14.70 12.06
C ALA A 292 19.23 -14.07 11.73
N GLN A 293 19.39 -13.48 10.54
CA GLN A 293 20.63 -12.83 10.12
C GLN A 293 20.72 -11.36 10.58
N GLY A 294 19.62 -10.78 11.07
CA GLY A 294 19.59 -9.44 11.66
C GLY A 294 19.60 -8.28 10.65
N ASP A 295 19.60 -8.56 9.36
CA ASP A 295 19.63 -7.55 8.29
C ASP A 295 18.26 -7.23 7.70
N VAL A 296 17.19 -7.90 8.16
CA VAL A 296 15.80 -7.72 7.74
C VAL A 296 14.91 -7.37 8.93
N TRP A 297 14.17 -6.29 8.79
CA TRP A 297 13.15 -5.84 9.75
C TRP A 297 11.75 -6.08 9.18
N VAL A 298 11.09 -7.15 9.61
CA VAL A 298 9.68 -7.39 9.26
C VAL A 298 8.81 -6.55 10.19
N THR A 299 7.99 -5.66 9.61
CA THR A 299 7.37 -4.57 10.34
C THR A 299 6.03 -4.12 9.72
N THR A 300 5.53 -2.94 10.08
CA THR A 300 4.36 -2.28 9.50
C THR A 300 4.73 -0.90 8.92
N PRO A 301 3.94 -0.35 7.99
CA PRO A 301 4.20 0.99 7.43
C PRO A 301 4.25 2.09 8.50
N GLY A 302 3.40 2.01 9.53
CA GLY A 302 3.40 2.96 10.63
C GLY A 302 4.67 2.94 11.45
N ALA A 303 5.22 1.75 11.74
CA ALA A 303 6.50 1.62 12.42
C ALA A 303 7.66 2.19 11.58
N ILE A 304 7.60 2.04 10.24
CA ILE A 304 8.54 2.69 9.32
C ILE A 304 8.43 4.22 9.44
N ALA A 305 7.22 4.77 9.37
CA ALA A 305 6.99 6.22 9.51
C ALA A 305 7.46 6.75 10.87
N GLU A 306 7.23 6.02 11.97
CA GLU A 306 7.70 6.36 13.31
C GLU A 306 9.22 6.38 13.40
N HIS A 307 9.89 5.40 12.79
CA HIS A 307 11.35 5.39 12.73
C HIS A 307 11.90 6.57 11.94
N MET A 308 11.30 6.89 10.79
CA MET A 308 11.69 8.05 9.99
C MET A 308 11.53 9.37 10.73
N ASP A 309 10.44 9.55 11.49
CA ASP A 309 10.25 10.73 12.34
C ASP A 309 11.34 10.84 13.43
N ALA A 310 11.75 9.71 14.01
CA ALA A 310 12.83 9.70 14.99
C ALA A 310 14.19 10.04 14.36
N MET A 311 14.46 9.52 13.17
CA MET A 311 15.69 9.82 12.42
C MET A 311 15.77 11.29 11.98
N GLU A 312 14.66 11.87 11.53
CA GLU A 312 14.55 13.29 11.17
C GLU A 312 14.82 14.19 12.38
N LYS A 313 14.18 13.90 13.53
CA LYS A 313 14.40 14.63 14.79
C LYS A 313 15.84 14.55 15.28
N ALA A 314 16.53 13.44 15.02
CA ALA A 314 17.93 13.24 15.37
C ALA A 314 18.90 13.89 14.35
N GLY A 315 18.40 14.48 13.25
CA GLY A 315 19.22 15.08 12.19
C GLY A 315 19.94 14.06 11.29
N ASN A 316 19.52 12.79 11.32
CA ASN A 316 20.15 11.71 10.57
C ASN A 316 19.59 11.57 9.15
N VAL A 317 18.45 12.17 8.89
CA VAL A 317 17.77 12.18 7.57
C VAL A 317 17.35 13.62 7.30
N LYS A 318 17.57 14.10 6.07
CA LYS A 318 17.11 15.43 5.64
C LYS A 318 15.64 15.38 5.23
N ALA A 319 14.89 16.36 5.65
CA ALA A 319 13.51 16.57 5.24
C ALA A 319 13.38 16.84 3.71
#